data_ae9d18ac38829f7f1e8b66392501ce31
#
_entry.id   ae9d18ac38829f7f1e8b66392501ce31
#
_cell.length_a   1.000
_cell.length_b   1.000
_cell.length_c   1.000
_cell.angle_alpha   90.00
_cell.angle_beta   90.00
_cell.angle_gamma   90.00
#
_symmetry.space_group_name_H-M   'P 1'
#
loop_
_entity.id
_entity.type
_entity.pdbx_description
1 polymer ?
#
loop_
_entity_poly.entity_id
_entity_poly.type
_entity_poly.pdbx_seq_one_letter_code
_entity_poly.pdbx_strand_id
1 'polypeptide(L)'
;MEKAKTFAIEYTLFNKTDLIIKNKVLESLVKRDPDLIVLAGFLLKMPKKIIEKFPRQIINIHPALLPKFGGKGMYGKKIHRTVIEHRELKSGISIHYVNENYDEGANIYQKETRIEKNETPESLAKKVLKMEHESFSKIIEKLLSHGT
;
A
#
# COMPACT_ATOMS: atom_id res chain seq x y z
N MET A 1 14.10 -9.73 -1.20
CA MET A 1 15.10 -10.18 -2.19
C MET A 1 14.97 -11.66 -2.54
N GLU A 2 14.89 -12.59 -1.58
CA GLU A 2 14.76 -14.02 -1.88
C GLU A 2 13.59 -14.35 -2.81
N LYS A 3 12.38 -13.87 -2.50
CA LYS A 3 11.19 -14.12 -3.34
C LYS A 3 11.38 -13.66 -4.79
N ALA A 4 11.94 -12.47 -5.02
CA ALA A 4 12.18 -11.98 -6.37
C ALA A 4 13.16 -12.89 -7.14
N LYS A 5 14.22 -13.35 -6.47
CA LYS A 5 15.16 -14.33 -7.05
C LYS A 5 14.49 -15.66 -7.37
N THR A 6 13.68 -16.19 -6.44
CA THR A 6 12.97 -17.47 -6.60
C THR A 6 12.04 -17.44 -7.81
N PHE A 7 11.40 -16.31 -8.08
CA PHE A 7 10.49 -16.15 -9.20
C PHE A 7 11.13 -15.53 -10.47
N ALA A 8 12.46 -15.40 -10.50
CA ALA A 8 13.21 -14.76 -11.60
C ALA A 8 12.70 -13.34 -11.96
N ILE A 9 12.23 -12.59 -10.94
CA ILE A 9 11.75 -11.22 -11.11
C ILE A 9 12.93 -10.27 -11.00
N GLU A 10 13.08 -9.39 -11.99
CA GLU A 10 14.06 -8.30 -11.94
C GLU A 10 13.80 -7.40 -10.73
N TYR A 11 14.84 -7.06 -9.99
CA TYR A 11 14.72 -6.17 -8.83
C TYR A 11 15.87 -5.17 -8.76
N THR A 12 15.58 -4.01 -8.18
CA THR A 12 16.56 -2.97 -7.91
C THR A 12 16.45 -2.54 -6.45
N LEU A 13 17.58 -2.40 -5.78
CA LEU A 13 17.63 -1.86 -4.43
C LEU A 13 17.83 -0.36 -4.49
N PHE A 14 17.08 0.35 -3.67
CA PHE A 14 17.26 1.79 -3.48
C PHE A 14 17.06 2.17 -2.01
N ASN A 15 17.64 3.27 -1.62
CA ASN A 15 17.48 3.88 -0.32
C ASN A 15 16.70 5.21 -0.40
N LYS A 16 16.46 5.84 0.75
CA LYS A 16 15.75 7.13 0.82
C LYS A 16 16.42 8.23 -0.01
N THR A 17 17.76 8.26 -0.04
CA THR A 17 18.53 9.25 -0.82
C THR A 17 18.33 9.04 -2.32
N ASP A 18 18.34 7.79 -2.78
CA ASP A 18 18.10 7.44 -4.19
C ASP A 18 16.68 7.81 -4.64
N LEU A 19 15.68 7.67 -3.74
CA LEU A 19 14.29 8.03 -4.00
C LEU A 19 14.08 9.55 -4.03
N ILE A 20 14.58 10.28 -3.01
CA ILE A 20 14.19 11.67 -2.75
C ILE A 20 15.17 12.67 -3.40
N ILE A 21 16.48 12.39 -3.34
CA ILE A 21 17.52 13.34 -3.72
C ILE A 21 18.07 13.04 -5.10
N LYS A 22 18.54 11.81 -5.33
CA LYS A 22 19.25 11.43 -6.55
C LYS A 22 18.37 11.11 -7.75
N ASN A 23 17.06 11.10 -7.60
CA ASN A 23 16.08 10.77 -8.65
C ASN A 23 16.23 9.39 -9.30
N LYS A 24 17.10 8.51 -8.81
CA LYS A 24 17.37 7.21 -9.42
C LYS A 24 16.11 6.35 -9.59
N VAL A 25 15.18 6.44 -8.62
CA VAL A 25 13.92 5.71 -8.71
C VAL A 25 13.04 6.30 -9.81
N LEU A 26 12.93 7.62 -9.89
CA LEU A 26 12.19 8.29 -10.98
C LEU A 26 12.75 7.92 -12.35
N GLU A 27 14.07 8.02 -12.53
CA GLU A 27 14.76 7.67 -13.79
C GLU A 27 14.51 6.20 -14.18
N SER A 28 14.57 5.30 -13.18
CA SER A 28 14.28 3.88 -13.39
C SER A 28 12.82 3.63 -13.80
N LEU A 29 11.87 4.33 -13.19
CA LEU A 29 10.45 4.23 -13.53
C LEU A 29 10.19 4.80 -14.94
N VAL A 30 10.75 5.97 -15.26
CA VAL A 30 10.62 6.57 -16.61
C VAL A 30 11.19 5.65 -17.68
N LYS A 31 12.33 5.02 -17.44
CA LYS A 31 12.93 4.07 -18.40
C LYS A 31 12.08 2.82 -18.63
N ARG A 32 11.36 2.35 -17.59
CA ARG A 32 10.52 1.14 -17.66
C ARG A 32 9.10 1.40 -18.14
N ASP A 33 8.66 2.65 -18.05
CA ASP A 33 7.32 3.11 -18.44
C ASP A 33 6.18 2.17 -17.97
N PRO A 34 6.02 1.97 -16.65
CA PRO A 34 5.05 1.02 -16.13
C PRO A 34 3.61 1.51 -16.28
N ASP A 35 2.68 0.64 -16.62
CA ASP A 35 1.25 0.93 -16.63
C ASP A 35 0.70 1.19 -15.21
N LEU A 36 1.27 0.53 -14.21
CA LEU A 36 0.87 0.66 -12.82
C LEU A 36 2.04 0.50 -11.87
N ILE A 37 2.16 1.40 -10.89
CA ILE A 37 3.13 1.33 -9.79
C ILE A 37 2.39 0.89 -8.53
N VAL A 38 2.80 -0.24 -7.97
CA VAL A 38 2.14 -0.87 -6.82
C VAL A 38 3.00 -0.71 -5.57
N LEU A 39 2.46 -0.07 -4.55
CA LEU A 39 3.10 0.06 -3.25
C LEU A 39 2.54 -1.01 -2.29
N ALA A 40 3.44 -1.85 -1.78
CA ALA A 40 3.12 -2.87 -0.78
C ALA A 40 4.16 -2.82 0.34
N GLY A 41 3.76 -2.37 1.52
CA GLY A 41 4.67 -2.15 2.64
C GLY A 41 5.66 -1.00 2.41
N PHE A 42 5.30 -0.04 1.60
CA PHE A 42 6.11 1.15 1.34
C PHE A 42 5.88 2.19 2.43
N LEU A 43 6.93 2.51 3.20
CA LEU A 43 6.82 3.35 4.40
C LEU A 43 7.29 4.79 4.20
N LEU A 44 7.85 5.12 3.04
CA LEU A 44 8.32 6.46 2.74
C LEU A 44 7.20 7.27 2.07
N LYS A 45 7.29 8.60 2.17
CA LYS A 45 6.43 9.48 1.39
C LYS A 45 6.85 9.43 -0.08
N MET A 46 5.90 9.23 -0.97
CA MET A 46 6.17 9.25 -2.42
C MET A 46 6.53 10.68 -2.85
N PRO A 47 7.66 10.88 -3.55
CA PRO A 47 8.05 12.20 -4.04
C PRO A 47 7.03 12.76 -5.03
N LYS A 48 6.71 14.05 -4.88
CA LYS A 48 5.77 14.78 -5.73
C LYS A 48 6.05 14.58 -7.23
N LYS A 49 7.31 14.68 -7.64
CA LYS A 49 7.75 14.50 -9.04
C LYS A 49 7.43 13.12 -9.62
N ILE A 50 7.40 12.07 -8.80
CA ILE A 50 6.99 10.73 -9.24
C ILE A 50 5.47 10.70 -9.41
N ILE A 51 4.72 11.28 -8.47
CA ILE A 51 3.25 11.37 -8.55
C ILE A 51 2.81 12.16 -9.78
N GLU A 52 3.45 13.30 -10.05
CA GLU A 52 3.18 14.14 -11.23
C GLU A 52 3.53 13.45 -12.55
N LYS A 53 4.59 12.63 -12.56
CA LYS A 53 5.01 11.88 -13.76
C LYS A 53 4.09 10.69 -14.06
N PHE A 54 3.50 10.09 -13.03
CA PHE A 54 2.65 8.90 -13.11
C PHE A 54 1.26 9.17 -12.47
N PRO A 55 0.48 10.13 -13.02
CA PRO A 55 -0.81 10.52 -12.46
C PRO A 55 -1.80 9.36 -12.51
N ARG A 56 -2.42 9.02 -11.36
CA ARG A 56 -3.36 7.90 -11.20
C ARG A 56 -2.79 6.51 -11.55
N GLN A 57 -1.47 6.38 -11.66
CA GLN A 57 -0.80 5.11 -11.93
C GLN A 57 -0.10 4.54 -10.68
N ILE A 58 -0.20 5.20 -9.52
CA ILE A 58 0.41 4.73 -8.28
C ILE A 58 -0.69 4.35 -7.30
N ILE A 59 -0.71 3.10 -6.86
CA ILE A 59 -1.66 2.60 -5.87
C ILE A 59 -0.94 2.07 -4.63
N ASN A 60 -1.60 2.15 -3.49
CA ASN A 60 -1.13 1.60 -2.23
C ASN A 60 -2.21 0.75 -1.58
N ILE A 61 -1.80 -0.28 -0.83
CA ILE A 61 -2.68 -1.01 0.06
C ILE A 61 -2.37 -0.64 1.50
N HIS A 62 -3.40 -0.28 2.25
CA HIS A 62 -3.32 0.12 3.66
C HIS A 62 -4.16 -0.84 4.52
N PRO A 63 -3.61 -1.40 5.62
CA PRO A 63 -4.28 -2.43 6.42
C PRO A 63 -5.27 -1.86 7.45
N ALA A 64 -6.07 -0.88 7.04
CA ALA A 64 -7.20 -0.34 7.78
C ALA A 64 -8.26 0.24 6.84
N LEU A 65 -9.41 0.60 7.40
CA LEU A 65 -10.48 1.29 6.69
C LEU A 65 -10.24 2.80 6.71
N LEU A 66 -9.62 3.31 5.63
CA LEU A 66 -9.37 4.74 5.49
C LEU A 66 -10.70 5.54 5.43
N PRO A 67 -10.73 6.78 5.94
CA PRO A 67 -9.58 7.59 6.40
C PRO A 67 -9.09 7.28 7.82
N LYS A 68 -9.81 6.45 8.59
CA LYS A 68 -9.38 6.09 9.94
C LYS A 68 -8.06 5.30 9.90
N PHE A 69 -7.21 5.55 10.89
CA PHE A 69 -5.93 4.84 11.07
C PHE A 69 -4.97 4.93 9.86
N GLY A 70 -5.11 5.98 9.04
CA GLY A 70 -4.16 6.38 8.02
C GLY A 70 -3.21 7.47 8.50
N GLY A 71 -2.30 7.88 7.61
CA GLY A 71 -1.41 9.01 7.81
C GLY A 71 -0.03 8.67 8.39
N LYS A 72 0.76 9.70 8.62
CA LYS A 72 2.17 9.57 9.02
C LYS A 72 2.34 8.73 10.30
N GLY A 73 3.15 7.68 10.20
CA GLY A 73 3.47 6.81 11.34
C GLY A 73 2.45 5.69 11.60
N MET A 74 1.39 5.58 10.80
CA MET A 74 0.42 4.50 10.87
C MET A 74 0.80 3.38 9.91
N TYR A 75 1.57 2.40 10.42
CA TYR A 75 2.03 1.24 9.64
C TYR A 75 2.29 0.01 10.52
N GLY A 76 2.26 -1.15 9.90
CA GLY A 76 2.59 -2.44 10.51
C GLY A 76 1.72 -2.76 11.72
N LYS A 77 2.33 -3.35 12.75
CA LYS A 77 1.62 -3.77 13.98
C LYS A 77 0.95 -2.62 14.73
N LYS A 78 1.44 -1.38 14.58
CA LYS A 78 0.88 -0.20 15.26
C LYS A 78 -0.56 0.03 14.85
N ILE A 79 -0.92 -0.13 13.58
CA ILE A 79 -2.29 0.05 13.08
C ILE A 79 -3.24 -0.86 13.84
N HIS A 80 -2.96 -2.16 13.85
CA HIS A 80 -3.86 -3.15 14.47
C HIS A 80 -3.98 -2.95 15.98
N ARG A 81 -2.89 -2.56 16.65
CA ARG A 81 -2.91 -2.19 18.08
C ARG A 81 -3.83 -0.99 18.29
N THR A 82 -3.65 0.09 17.53
CA THR A 82 -4.46 1.31 17.65
C THR A 82 -5.94 1.03 17.37
N VAL A 83 -6.26 0.21 16.36
CA VAL A 83 -7.64 -0.21 16.07
C VAL A 83 -8.28 -0.91 17.28
N ILE A 84 -7.59 -1.85 17.91
CA ILE A 84 -8.08 -2.57 19.10
C ILE A 84 -8.19 -1.61 20.30
N GLU A 85 -7.20 -0.76 20.55
CA GLU A 85 -7.22 0.25 21.63
C GLU A 85 -8.40 1.22 21.51
N HIS A 86 -8.79 1.58 20.30
CA HIS A 86 -9.96 2.42 20.01
C HIS A 86 -11.29 1.67 20.07
N ARG A 87 -11.26 0.37 20.41
CA ARG A 87 -12.46 -0.48 20.50
C ARG A 87 -13.34 -0.43 19.26
N GLU A 88 -12.70 -0.36 18.09
CA GLU A 88 -13.44 -0.40 16.83
C GLU A 88 -14.14 -1.76 16.65
N LEU A 89 -15.32 -1.74 16.05
CA LEU A 89 -16.09 -2.96 15.78
C LEU A 89 -15.66 -3.66 14.48
N LYS A 90 -14.99 -2.90 13.62
CA LYS A 90 -14.56 -3.36 12.29
C LYS A 90 -13.16 -2.85 11.98
N SER A 91 -12.44 -3.63 11.20
CA SER A 91 -11.20 -3.25 10.51
C SER A 91 -11.26 -3.74 9.07
N GLY A 92 -10.17 -3.66 8.35
CA GLY A 92 -10.12 -4.13 6.97
C GLY A 92 -8.92 -3.64 6.22
N ILE A 93 -9.09 -3.52 4.91
CA ILE A 93 -8.08 -3.02 3.98
C ILE A 93 -8.66 -1.88 3.14
N SER A 94 -7.80 -0.97 2.73
CA SER A 94 -8.09 0.06 1.73
C SER A 94 -7.03 0.04 0.64
N ILE A 95 -7.46 -0.02 -0.61
CA ILE A 95 -6.61 0.18 -1.78
C ILE A 95 -6.98 1.54 -2.34
N HIS A 96 -5.98 2.41 -2.51
CA HIS A 96 -6.22 3.80 -2.90
C HIS A 96 -5.14 4.29 -3.86
N TYR A 97 -5.45 5.30 -4.65
CA TYR A 97 -4.45 6.03 -5.40
C TYR A 97 -3.55 6.83 -4.45
N VAL A 98 -2.29 6.95 -4.81
CA VAL A 98 -1.32 7.73 -4.02
C VAL A 98 -1.33 9.17 -4.48
N ASN A 99 -1.41 10.09 -3.51
CA ASN A 99 -1.23 11.52 -3.70
C ASN A 99 -0.08 12.05 -2.84
N GLU A 100 0.06 13.37 -2.74
CA GLU A 100 1.14 14.01 -1.97
C GLU A 100 1.03 13.80 -0.46
N ASN A 101 -0.11 13.34 0.05
CA ASN A 101 -0.35 13.09 1.47
C ASN A 101 -0.35 11.59 1.76
N TYR A 102 -0.04 11.21 3.00
CA TYR A 102 -0.11 9.82 3.41
C TYR A 102 -1.58 9.35 3.50
N ASP A 103 -1.92 8.29 2.77
CA ASP A 103 -3.19 7.56 2.85
C ASP A 103 -4.46 8.41 2.60
N GLU A 104 -4.33 9.56 1.91
CA GLU A 104 -5.43 10.48 1.61
C GLU A 104 -5.91 10.44 0.15
N GLY A 105 -5.30 9.64 -0.70
CA GLY A 105 -5.71 9.51 -2.08
C GLY A 105 -7.06 8.81 -2.24
N ALA A 106 -7.69 8.97 -3.40
CA ALA A 106 -9.00 8.41 -3.68
C ALA A 106 -9.03 6.89 -3.53
N ASN A 107 -9.97 6.38 -2.73
CA ASN A 107 -10.18 4.95 -2.55
C ASN A 107 -10.64 4.27 -3.85
N ILE A 108 -10.01 3.16 -4.17
CA ILE A 108 -10.34 2.26 -5.28
C ILE A 108 -11.20 1.10 -4.78
N TYR A 109 -10.82 0.57 -3.62
CA TYR A 109 -11.45 -0.61 -3.03
C TYR A 109 -11.28 -0.63 -1.52
N GLN A 110 -12.31 -1.04 -0.82
CA GLN A 110 -12.25 -1.35 0.61
C GLN A 110 -12.94 -2.68 0.88
N LYS A 111 -12.38 -3.46 1.80
CA LYS A 111 -13.00 -4.68 2.32
C LYS A 111 -12.93 -4.66 3.83
N GLU A 112 -14.07 -4.84 4.47
CA GLU A 112 -14.17 -4.86 5.93
C GLU A 112 -14.15 -6.27 6.52
N THR A 113 -13.72 -6.37 7.77
CA THR A 113 -13.88 -7.55 8.63
C THR A 113 -14.31 -7.14 10.02
N ARG A 114 -15.12 -7.95 10.66
CA ARG A 114 -15.53 -7.74 12.05
C ARG A 114 -14.37 -8.04 12.99
N ILE A 115 -14.29 -7.29 14.07
CA ILE A 115 -13.36 -7.52 15.18
C ILE A 115 -14.11 -8.29 16.25
N GLU A 116 -13.61 -9.46 16.63
CA GLU A 116 -14.22 -10.32 17.63
C GLU A 116 -13.91 -9.78 19.05
N LYS A 117 -14.76 -10.16 20.03
CA LYS A 117 -14.65 -9.67 21.41
C LYS A 117 -13.27 -9.89 22.06
N ASN A 118 -12.59 -10.98 21.68
CA ASN A 118 -11.28 -11.36 22.20
C ASN A 118 -10.17 -11.22 21.13
N GLU A 119 -10.39 -10.40 20.09
CA GLU A 119 -9.43 -10.16 19.04
C GLU A 119 -8.18 -9.47 19.60
N THR A 120 -7.01 -10.01 19.27
CA THR A 120 -5.71 -9.37 19.61
C THR A 120 -5.17 -8.61 18.41
N PRO A 121 -4.24 -7.65 18.60
CA PRO A 121 -3.56 -7.00 17.48
C PRO A 121 -2.89 -7.99 16.53
N GLU A 122 -2.35 -9.10 17.06
CA GLU A 122 -1.68 -10.13 16.28
C GLU A 122 -2.66 -10.97 15.45
N SER A 123 -3.82 -11.35 16.01
CA SER A 123 -4.83 -12.10 15.28
C SER A 123 -5.49 -11.22 14.22
N LEU A 124 -5.76 -9.95 14.53
CA LEU A 124 -6.28 -8.98 13.58
C LEU A 124 -5.30 -8.76 12.43
N ALA A 125 -4.00 -8.61 12.73
CA ALA A 125 -2.96 -8.48 11.70
C ALA A 125 -2.95 -9.65 10.72
N LYS A 126 -3.04 -10.90 11.23
CA LYS A 126 -3.11 -12.10 10.38
C LYS A 126 -4.37 -12.11 9.51
N LYS A 127 -5.52 -11.75 10.09
CA LYS A 127 -6.80 -11.66 9.37
C LYS A 127 -6.74 -10.64 8.24
N VAL A 128 -6.25 -9.44 8.53
CA VAL A 128 -6.11 -8.36 7.54
C VAL A 128 -5.09 -8.72 6.46
N LEU A 129 -3.93 -9.29 6.81
CA LEU A 129 -2.93 -9.74 5.83
C LEU A 129 -3.50 -10.79 4.85
N LYS A 130 -4.34 -11.70 5.32
CA LYS A 130 -5.04 -12.64 4.44
C LYS A 130 -5.95 -11.90 3.45
N MET A 131 -6.68 -10.89 3.92
CA MET A 131 -7.53 -10.06 3.06
C MET A 131 -6.72 -9.27 2.03
N GLU A 132 -5.53 -8.75 2.40
CA GLU A 132 -4.61 -8.10 1.46
C GLU A 132 -4.22 -9.06 0.33
N HIS A 133 -3.75 -10.25 0.66
CA HIS A 133 -3.33 -11.27 -0.32
C HIS A 133 -4.47 -11.71 -1.26
N GLU A 134 -5.69 -11.84 -0.73
CA GLU A 134 -6.87 -12.25 -1.52
C GLU A 134 -7.39 -11.16 -2.46
N SER A 135 -7.19 -9.90 -2.09
CA SER A 135 -7.84 -8.77 -2.78
C SER A 135 -6.89 -8.00 -3.69
N PHE A 136 -5.63 -7.81 -3.27
CA PHE A 136 -4.76 -6.86 -3.96
C PHE A 136 -4.44 -7.26 -5.40
N SER A 137 -4.09 -8.52 -5.63
CA SER A 137 -3.81 -9.03 -6.98
C SER A 137 -5.01 -8.89 -7.91
N LYS A 138 -6.22 -9.17 -7.42
CA LYS A 138 -7.46 -9.04 -8.21
C LYS A 138 -7.76 -7.60 -8.60
N ILE A 139 -7.50 -6.66 -7.70
CA ILE A 139 -7.68 -5.22 -7.99
C ILE A 139 -6.63 -4.71 -8.97
N ILE A 140 -5.38 -5.13 -8.83
CA ILE A 140 -4.30 -4.82 -9.80
C ILE A 140 -4.70 -5.32 -11.19
N GLU A 141 -5.11 -6.59 -11.32
CA GLU A 141 -5.55 -7.19 -12.57
C GLU A 141 -6.72 -6.41 -13.19
N LYS A 142 -7.72 -6.06 -12.37
CA LYS A 142 -8.86 -5.25 -12.81
C LYS A 142 -8.44 -3.88 -13.34
N LEU A 143 -7.54 -3.18 -12.67
CA LEU A 143 -7.06 -1.87 -13.11
C LEU A 143 -6.31 -1.96 -14.44
N LEU A 144 -5.47 -2.98 -14.61
CA LEU A 144 -4.73 -3.20 -15.86
C LEU A 144 -5.65 -3.62 -17.02
N SER A 145 -6.73 -4.35 -16.74
CA SER A 145 -7.66 -4.82 -17.79
C SER A 145 -8.60 -3.74 -18.33
N HIS A 146 -8.86 -2.68 -17.57
CA HIS A 146 -9.80 -1.61 -17.95
C HIS A 146 -9.12 -0.35 -18.47
N GLY A 147 -7.80 -0.35 -18.61
CA GLY A 147 -7.00 0.83 -18.87
C GLY A 147 -7.07 1.82 -17.70
N THR A 148 -5.97 2.29 -17.24
CA THR A 148 -5.92 3.37 -16.23
C THR A 148 -6.37 4.68 -16.84
#